data_ddd3ccd59bb1c3bd72562f86378f17cd
#
_entry.id   ddd3ccd59bb1c3bd72562f86378f17cd
#
_cell.length_a   1.000
_cell.length_b   1.000
_cell.length_c   1.000
_cell.angle_alpha   90.00
_cell.angle_beta   90.00
_cell.angle_gamma   90.00
#
_symmetry.space_group_name_H-M   'P 1'
#
loop_
_entity.id
_entity.type
_entity.pdbx_description
1 polymer ?
#
loop_
_entity_poly.entity_id
_entity_poly.type
_entity_poly.pdbx_seq_one_letter_code
_entity_poly.pdbx_strand_id
1 'polypeptide(L)'
;MKKRTLFRSGAAFLMGLLMTAAVGCFTSFAYDSARLKACSVENGNSISVTGTATTGALNEGETPDDGYYYLFELHPYESEIGSRTDYIAWSNKSDKLKFTLKYSGDSTDTMLYSRFVVALKTGSTYTPISNAIYVTNPGDVAKYREDYPEPMSKKGLLIQLDMLGDALNLGVKHTTVNIPYHQLVGGNLKYKYNGKTYNFNGDLIKDYDKMISAFSAKGIVVTAILLNGWNDSYPELHEAGLAKRTEAFYYGFNVSTEQGYETTRALLSFMAER
;
A
#
# COMPACT_ATOMS: atom_id res chain seq x y z
N MET A 1 72.07 -1.97 -13.47
CA MET A 1 71.48 -3.28 -13.17
C MET A 1 70.90 -3.25 -11.74
N LYS A 2 69.62 -3.49 -11.63
CA LYS A 2 68.81 -3.98 -10.48
C LYS A 2 69.14 -3.49 -9.07
N LYS A 3 68.23 -2.63 -8.58
CA LYS A 3 67.71 -2.64 -7.18
C LYS A 3 66.41 -1.89 -7.16
N ARG A 4 65.29 -2.59 -7.32
CA ARG A 4 63.94 -2.11 -6.92
C ARG A 4 63.16 -3.38 -6.60
N THR A 5 62.96 -3.67 -5.33
CA THR A 5 61.85 -4.42 -4.74
C THR A 5 62.18 -4.63 -3.28
N LEU A 6 61.53 -3.86 -2.41
CA LEU A 6 61.30 -4.20 -0.99
C LEU A 6 60.74 -2.95 -0.30
N PHE A 7 59.48 -2.60 -0.54
CA PHE A 7 58.69 -1.73 0.32
C PHE A 7 57.24 -1.76 -0.15
N ARG A 8 56.61 -2.93 0.00
CA ARG A 8 55.15 -3.03 -0.22
C ARG A 8 54.42 -4.05 0.65
N SER A 9 54.99 -4.50 1.74
CA SER A 9 54.36 -5.48 2.64
C SER A 9 54.11 -4.97 4.08
N GLY A 10 54.52 -3.74 4.41
CA GLY A 10 54.30 -3.19 5.75
C GLY A 10 52.98 -2.43 5.98
N ALA A 11 52.41 -1.86 4.91
CA ALA A 11 51.20 -1.03 5.05
C ALA A 11 49.88 -1.82 5.08
N ALA A 12 49.87 -3.03 4.52
CA ALA A 12 48.65 -3.85 4.51
C ALA A 12 48.41 -4.58 5.86
N PHE A 13 49.42 -4.77 6.68
CA PHE A 13 49.29 -5.45 7.96
C PHE A 13 48.85 -4.50 9.10
N LEU A 14 49.10 -3.21 8.98
CA LEU A 14 48.65 -2.22 9.98
C LEU A 14 47.18 -1.80 9.78
N MET A 15 46.63 -1.88 8.57
CA MET A 15 45.19 -1.62 8.33
C MET A 15 44.30 -2.79 8.74
N GLY A 16 44.80 -4.00 8.76
CA GLY A 16 44.07 -5.17 9.24
C GLY A 16 43.88 -5.23 10.74
N LEU A 17 44.79 -4.62 11.51
CA LEU A 17 44.76 -4.64 12.97
C LEU A 17 43.88 -3.52 13.56
N LEU A 18 43.60 -2.45 12.79
CA LEU A 18 42.76 -1.35 13.20
C LEU A 18 41.25 -1.59 12.92
N MET A 19 40.93 -2.56 12.05
CA MET A 19 39.55 -2.96 11.82
C MET A 19 39.04 -4.05 12.79
N THR A 20 39.88 -4.74 13.48
CA THR A 20 39.50 -5.77 14.46
C THR A 20 39.26 -5.22 15.88
N ALA A 21 39.64 -3.97 16.15
CA ALA A 21 39.41 -3.34 17.44
C ALA A 21 38.07 -2.54 17.53
N ALA A 22 37.33 -2.40 16.43
CA ALA A 22 36.04 -1.73 16.40
C ALA A 22 34.81 -2.68 16.46
N VAL A 23 35.05 -3.98 16.65
CA VAL A 23 33.99 -4.98 16.87
C VAL A 23 33.88 -5.34 18.37
N GLY A 24 34.21 -4.41 19.22
CA GLY A 24 34.09 -4.59 20.66
C GLY A 24 33.11 -3.62 21.28
N CYS A 25 32.00 -4.14 21.74
CA CYS A 25 30.93 -3.53 22.49
C CYS A 25 29.77 -2.92 21.66
N PHE A 26 29.13 -3.74 20.84
CA PHE A 26 27.68 -3.62 20.84
C PHE A 26 27.20 -4.28 22.14
N THR A 27 27.09 -3.49 23.20
CA THR A 27 26.20 -3.84 24.29
C THR A 27 24.83 -4.01 23.63
N SER A 28 24.34 -5.22 23.55
CA SER A 28 22.97 -5.47 23.16
C SER A 28 22.12 -4.87 24.27
N PHE A 29 21.68 -3.63 24.05
CA PHE A 29 20.64 -3.06 24.88
C PHE A 29 19.43 -3.98 24.70
N ALA A 30 18.99 -4.62 25.78
CA ALA A 30 17.84 -5.50 25.75
C ALA A 30 16.58 -4.63 25.73
N TYR A 31 16.28 -4.00 24.59
CA TYR A 31 15.01 -3.33 24.39
C TYR A 31 13.89 -4.35 24.21
N ASP A 32 12.69 -3.98 24.65
CA ASP A 32 11.50 -4.73 24.27
C ASP A 32 11.45 -4.85 22.73
N SER A 33 11.18 -6.05 22.28
CA SER A 33 11.00 -6.33 20.87
C SER A 33 9.73 -7.13 20.66
N ALA A 34 9.05 -6.85 19.56
CA ALA A 34 7.85 -7.56 19.18
C ALA A 34 7.92 -8.06 17.73
N ARG A 35 7.24 -9.16 17.47
CA ARG A 35 7.08 -9.70 16.13
C ARG A 35 5.62 -10.02 15.88
N LEU A 36 4.98 -9.25 15.03
CA LEU A 36 3.65 -9.55 14.52
C LEU A 36 3.73 -10.70 13.53
N LYS A 37 2.85 -11.70 13.70
CA LYS A 37 2.86 -12.97 12.94
C LYS A 37 1.66 -13.14 12.05
N ALA A 38 0.47 -12.69 12.50
CA ALA A 38 -0.75 -12.78 11.73
C ALA A 38 -1.62 -11.55 11.94
N CYS A 39 -2.28 -11.16 10.85
CA CYS A 39 -3.31 -10.12 10.84
C CYS A 39 -4.40 -10.57 9.87
N SER A 40 -5.61 -10.74 10.36
CA SER A 40 -6.71 -11.28 9.56
C SER A 40 -8.06 -10.72 9.99
N VAL A 41 -8.98 -10.63 9.04
CA VAL A 41 -10.40 -10.41 9.34
C VAL A 41 -10.97 -11.66 9.97
N GLU A 42 -11.67 -11.52 11.10
CA GLU A 42 -12.39 -12.57 11.80
C GLU A 42 -13.88 -12.25 11.83
N ASN A 43 -14.69 -13.24 11.51
CA ASN A 43 -16.17 -13.17 11.54
C ASN A 43 -16.78 -12.01 10.74
N GLY A 44 -16.04 -11.45 9.77
CA GLY A 44 -16.49 -10.37 8.91
C GLY A 44 -16.67 -8.99 9.60
N ASN A 45 -16.34 -8.86 10.89
CA ASN A 45 -16.60 -7.66 11.67
C ASN A 45 -15.44 -7.21 12.59
N SER A 46 -14.36 -7.94 12.58
CA SER A 46 -13.19 -7.60 13.39
C SER A 46 -11.89 -7.94 12.66
N ILE A 47 -10.81 -7.24 13.00
CA ILE A 47 -9.45 -7.53 12.56
C ILE A 47 -8.67 -7.99 13.78
N SER A 48 -8.11 -9.18 13.70
CA SER A 48 -7.25 -9.76 14.74
C SER A 48 -5.79 -9.59 14.34
N VAL A 49 -4.99 -8.99 15.22
CA VAL A 49 -3.55 -8.84 15.06
C VAL A 49 -2.86 -9.61 16.16
N THR A 50 -2.03 -10.58 15.80
CA THR A 50 -1.36 -11.48 16.76
C THR A 50 0.14 -11.54 16.53
N GLY A 51 0.88 -11.83 17.60
CA GLY A 51 2.32 -11.91 17.57
C GLY A 51 2.94 -12.37 18.87
N THR A 52 4.23 -12.16 19.00
CA THR A 52 5.00 -12.41 20.21
C THR A 52 5.80 -11.18 20.56
N ALA A 53 6.03 -10.96 21.86
CA ALA A 53 6.95 -9.94 22.35
C ALA A 53 7.96 -10.58 23.31
N THR A 54 9.10 -9.92 23.42
CA THR A 54 10.14 -10.22 24.42
C THR A 54 10.37 -8.96 25.22
N THR A 55 10.17 -9.01 26.51
CA THR A 55 10.43 -7.89 27.42
C THR A 55 11.92 -7.79 27.66
N GLY A 56 12.50 -6.65 27.36
CA GLY A 56 13.88 -6.33 27.68
C GLY A 56 14.05 -5.94 29.15
N ALA A 57 15.27 -5.97 29.64
CA ALA A 57 15.61 -5.41 30.94
C ALA A 57 15.90 -3.91 30.75
N LEU A 58 15.39 -3.07 31.66
CA LEU A 58 15.75 -1.66 31.71
C LEU A 58 17.20 -1.53 32.16
N ASN A 59 17.97 -0.69 31.51
CA ASN A 59 19.30 -0.30 32.00
C ASN A 59 19.20 0.77 33.07
N GLU A 60 20.23 0.89 33.87
CA GLU A 60 20.33 1.92 34.92
C GLU A 60 20.28 3.32 34.27
N GLY A 61 19.33 4.15 34.70
CA GLY A 61 19.14 5.51 34.20
C GLY A 61 18.15 5.64 33.02
N GLU A 62 17.60 4.54 32.48
CA GLU A 62 16.56 4.61 31.48
C GLU A 62 15.19 4.94 32.10
N THR A 63 14.41 5.75 31.37
CA THR A 63 13.03 6.03 31.76
C THR A 63 12.17 4.78 31.47
N PRO A 64 11.48 4.22 32.48
CA PRO A 64 10.62 3.07 32.26
C PRO A 64 9.45 3.45 31.34
N ASP A 65 9.02 2.48 30.55
CA ASP A 65 7.74 2.57 29.83
C ASP A 65 6.57 2.43 30.82
N ASP A 66 5.36 2.62 30.32
CA ASP A 66 4.14 2.60 31.14
C ASP A 66 3.53 1.20 31.34
N GLY A 67 4.19 0.15 30.89
CA GLY A 67 3.76 -1.25 31.07
C GLY A 67 2.77 -1.76 30.02
N TYR A 68 2.58 -1.03 28.93
CA TYR A 68 1.65 -1.38 27.88
C TYR A 68 2.32 -1.49 26.50
N TYR A 69 1.71 -2.28 25.63
CA TYR A 69 1.96 -2.30 24.20
C TYR A 69 0.83 -1.57 23.48
N TYR A 70 1.19 -0.71 22.53
CA TYR A 70 0.27 0.11 21.76
C TYR A 70 0.29 -0.29 20.30
N LEU A 71 -0.88 -0.51 19.72
CA LEU A 71 -1.03 -0.83 18.30
C LEU A 71 -1.36 0.44 17.53
N PHE A 72 -0.58 0.73 16.50
CA PHE A 72 -0.80 1.82 15.57
C PHE A 72 -1.21 1.28 14.20
N GLU A 73 -2.09 2.01 13.55
CA GLU A 73 -2.37 1.86 12.13
C GLU A 73 -1.41 2.75 11.33
N LEU A 74 -0.81 2.20 10.28
CA LEU A 74 -0.05 2.93 9.28
C LEU A 74 -0.81 2.87 7.96
N HIS A 75 -1.29 4.00 7.49
CA HIS A 75 -1.90 4.09 6.17
C HIS A 75 -0.88 3.79 5.06
N PRO A 76 -1.32 3.43 3.83
CA PRO A 76 -0.39 3.12 2.73
C PRO A 76 0.62 4.22 2.42
N TYR A 77 0.28 5.48 2.65
CA TYR A 77 1.14 6.65 2.44
C TYR A 77 2.07 6.96 3.65
N GLU A 78 1.98 6.25 4.75
CA GLU A 78 2.81 6.44 5.93
C GLU A 78 3.91 5.38 6.01
N SER A 79 5.15 5.77 6.23
CA SER A 79 6.28 4.85 6.41
C SER A 79 6.48 4.42 7.87
N GLU A 80 6.14 5.29 8.81
CA GLU A 80 6.37 5.14 10.25
C GLU A 80 5.32 5.91 11.07
N ILE A 81 5.25 5.66 12.36
CA ILE A 81 4.32 6.37 13.25
C ILE A 81 4.75 7.82 13.53
N GLY A 82 6.04 8.16 13.35
CA GLY A 82 6.56 9.50 13.62
C GLY A 82 6.25 9.97 15.05
N SER A 83 5.73 11.19 15.17
CA SER A 83 5.33 11.79 16.46
C SER A 83 3.85 11.58 16.81
N ARG A 84 3.15 10.68 16.14
CA ARG A 84 1.73 10.39 16.37
C ARG A 84 1.50 9.81 17.77
N THR A 85 0.32 10.09 18.33
CA THR A 85 -0.13 9.60 19.63
C THR A 85 -1.47 8.87 19.57
N ASP A 86 -2.04 8.76 18.39
CA ASP A 86 -3.36 8.19 18.08
C ASP A 86 -3.28 6.67 17.84
N TYR A 87 -2.87 5.93 18.85
CA TYR A 87 -2.94 4.47 18.82
C TYR A 87 -4.40 3.98 18.73
N ILE A 88 -4.60 2.86 18.06
CA ILE A 88 -5.94 2.29 17.82
C ILE A 88 -6.31 1.19 18.82
N ALA A 89 -5.33 0.60 19.49
CA ALA A 89 -5.55 -0.38 20.54
C ALA A 89 -4.33 -0.44 21.48
N TRP A 90 -4.53 -1.01 22.66
CA TRP A 90 -3.46 -1.26 23.62
C TRP A 90 -3.68 -2.59 24.35
N SER A 91 -2.62 -3.15 24.90
CA SER A 91 -2.66 -4.35 25.76
C SER A 91 -1.61 -4.26 26.86
N ASN A 92 -1.82 -5.00 27.95
CA ASN A 92 -0.77 -5.19 28.95
C ASN A 92 0.43 -5.88 28.30
N LYS A 93 1.62 -5.65 28.81
CA LYS A 93 2.83 -6.37 28.40
C LYS A 93 2.66 -7.88 28.63
N SER A 94 2.98 -8.65 27.61
CA SER A 94 2.90 -10.10 27.61
C SER A 94 3.78 -10.67 26.48
N ASP A 95 4.27 -11.88 26.64
CA ASP A 95 4.99 -12.62 25.60
C ASP A 95 4.11 -12.98 24.39
N LYS A 96 2.78 -12.92 24.56
CA LYS A 96 1.79 -13.15 23.50
C LYS A 96 1.01 -11.88 23.23
N LEU A 97 1.09 -11.38 22.00
CA LEU A 97 0.34 -10.23 21.56
C LEU A 97 -0.97 -10.67 20.91
N LYS A 98 -2.06 -10.03 21.33
CA LYS A 98 -3.36 -10.16 20.66
C LYS A 98 -4.11 -8.84 20.77
N PHE A 99 -4.41 -8.25 19.62
CA PHE A 99 -5.28 -7.08 19.50
C PHE A 99 -6.49 -7.47 18.66
N THR A 100 -7.66 -6.99 19.04
CA THR A 100 -8.89 -7.17 18.27
C THR A 100 -9.48 -5.79 17.99
N LEU A 101 -9.56 -5.45 16.73
CA LEU A 101 -10.08 -4.18 16.24
C LEU A 101 -11.47 -4.40 15.69
N LYS A 102 -12.38 -3.46 15.97
CA LYS A 102 -13.69 -3.49 15.34
C LYS A 102 -13.57 -3.03 13.90
N TYR A 103 -14.10 -3.84 12.97
CA TYR A 103 -14.22 -3.49 11.56
C TYR A 103 -15.67 -3.11 11.27
N SER A 104 -15.88 -1.94 10.68
CA SER A 104 -17.22 -1.41 10.42
C SER A 104 -17.93 -2.08 9.24
N GLY A 105 -17.18 -2.70 8.33
CA GLY A 105 -17.69 -3.20 7.06
C GLY A 105 -18.04 -2.09 6.05
N ASP A 106 -17.73 -0.84 6.38
CA ASP A 106 -17.89 0.28 5.48
C ASP A 106 -16.80 0.24 4.38
N SER A 107 -17.19 0.54 3.14
CA SER A 107 -16.25 0.62 2.01
C SER A 107 -15.18 1.71 2.18
N THR A 108 -15.41 2.65 3.07
CA THR A 108 -14.46 3.71 3.43
C THR A 108 -13.50 3.33 4.54
N ASP A 109 -13.72 2.22 5.25
CA ASP A 109 -12.83 1.73 6.29
C ASP A 109 -11.47 1.34 5.69
N THR A 110 -10.44 2.07 6.11
CA THR A 110 -9.09 1.91 5.55
C THR A 110 -8.30 0.78 6.17
N MET A 111 -8.72 0.27 7.33
CA MET A 111 -7.98 -0.74 8.10
C MET A 111 -7.66 -2.01 7.32
N LEU A 112 -8.50 -2.38 6.34
CA LEU A 112 -8.25 -3.55 5.48
C LEU A 112 -6.98 -3.43 4.63
N TYR A 113 -6.55 -2.21 4.34
CA TYR A 113 -5.42 -1.93 3.44
C TYR A 113 -4.24 -1.29 4.17
N SER A 114 -4.39 -1.04 5.45
CA SER A 114 -3.36 -0.45 6.31
C SER A 114 -2.40 -1.50 6.84
N ARG A 115 -1.27 -1.03 7.33
CA ARG A 115 -0.32 -1.84 8.10
C ARG A 115 -0.53 -1.59 9.58
N PHE A 116 -0.20 -2.56 10.39
CA PHE A 116 -0.23 -2.44 11.85
C PHE A 116 1.16 -2.63 12.42
N VAL A 117 1.51 -1.83 13.41
CA VAL A 117 2.80 -1.88 14.11
C VAL A 117 2.59 -1.71 15.61
N VAL A 118 3.40 -2.40 16.41
CA VAL A 118 3.38 -2.28 17.87
C VAL A 118 4.46 -1.31 18.32
N ALA A 119 4.12 -0.44 19.25
CA ALA A 119 5.02 0.52 19.86
C ALA A 119 4.99 0.44 21.39
N LEU A 120 6.07 0.90 22.01
CA LEU A 120 6.16 1.22 23.43
C LEU A 120 6.02 2.73 23.65
N LYS A 121 5.49 3.09 24.81
CA LYS A 121 5.40 4.48 25.24
C LYS A 121 6.42 4.75 26.35
N THR A 122 7.33 5.70 26.11
CA THR A 122 8.27 6.21 27.11
C THR A 122 8.05 7.71 27.26
N GLY A 123 7.59 8.13 28.41
CA GLY A 123 7.14 9.51 28.61
C GLY A 123 5.96 9.85 27.69
N SER A 124 6.15 10.81 26.76
CA SER A 124 5.15 11.21 25.75
C SER A 124 5.40 10.61 24.37
N THR A 125 6.45 9.81 24.20
CA THR A 125 6.90 9.33 22.87
C THR A 125 6.55 7.86 22.70
N TYR A 126 6.07 7.52 21.49
CA TYR A 126 5.82 6.14 21.07
C TYR A 126 6.92 5.68 20.13
N THR A 127 7.60 4.58 20.49
CA THR A 127 8.70 4.00 19.71
C THR A 127 8.27 2.65 19.14
N PRO A 128 8.26 2.46 17.80
CA PRO A 128 7.96 1.17 17.21
C PRO A 128 8.94 0.09 17.65
N ILE A 129 8.41 -1.09 18.01
CA ILE A 129 9.21 -2.24 18.46
C ILE A 129 8.96 -3.49 17.62
N SER A 130 8.05 -3.43 16.64
CA SER A 130 7.70 -4.58 15.78
C SER A 130 7.90 -4.30 14.30
N ASN A 131 7.88 -5.37 13.51
CA ASN A 131 7.61 -5.27 12.07
C ASN A 131 6.18 -4.76 11.84
N ALA A 132 5.95 -4.14 10.69
CA ALA A 132 4.61 -3.84 10.19
C ALA A 132 4.00 -5.07 9.49
N ILE A 133 2.67 -5.26 9.62
CA ILE A 133 1.95 -6.38 9.01
C ILE A 133 0.63 -5.89 8.39
N TYR A 134 0.27 -6.45 7.22
CA TYR A 134 -1.00 -6.20 6.55
C TYR A 134 -2.05 -7.24 6.91
N VAL A 135 -3.32 -6.89 6.70
CA VAL A 135 -4.42 -7.87 6.69
C VAL A 135 -4.20 -8.85 5.53
N THR A 136 -4.24 -10.16 5.84
CA THR A 136 -3.92 -11.21 4.86
C THR A 136 -5.12 -11.69 4.05
N ASN A 137 -6.33 -11.44 4.53
CA ASN A 137 -7.59 -11.91 3.93
C ASN A 137 -8.63 -10.77 3.73
N PRO A 138 -8.28 -9.62 3.15
CA PRO A 138 -9.23 -8.52 2.97
C PRO A 138 -10.40 -8.91 2.07
N GLY A 139 -10.21 -9.85 1.15
CA GLY A 139 -11.25 -10.36 0.26
C GLY A 139 -12.39 -11.09 0.96
N ASP A 140 -12.23 -11.52 2.22
CA ASP A 140 -13.28 -12.26 2.95
C ASP A 140 -14.49 -11.37 3.29
N VAL A 141 -14.32 -10.06 3.26
CA VAL A 141 -15.38 -9.06 3.47
C VAL A 141 -15.72 -8.29 2.20
N ALA A 142 -15.26 -8.75 1.04
CA ALA A 142 -15.61 -8.12 -0.23
C ALA A 142 -17.12 -8.18 -0.46
N LYS A 143 -17.73 -7.02 -0.72
CA LYS A 143 -19.17 -6.87 -0.98
C LYS A 143 -19.60 -7.58 -2.28
N TYR A 144 -18.73 -7.57 -3.27
CA TYR A 144 -18.97 -8.18 -4.57
C TYR A 144 -17.93 -9.28 -4.78
N ARG A 145 -18.40 -10.49 -4.84
CA ARG A 145 -17.60 -11.70 -5.03
C ARG A 145 -18.24 -12.50 -6.14
N GLU A 146 -18.00 -12.07 -7.37
CA GLU A 146 -18.53 -12.74 -8.54
C GLU A 146 -17.45 -13.61 -9.17
N ASP A 147 -17.80 -14.85 -9.48
CA ASP A 147 -16.93 -15.72 -10.26
C ASP A 147 -16.95 -15.26 -11.72
N TYR A 148 -15.77 -14.95 -12.23
CA TYR A 148 -15.62 -14.66 -13.66
C TYR A 148 -15.76 -15.94 -14.46
N PRO A 149 -16.62 -15.97 -15.49
CA PRO A 149 -16.65 -17.10 -16.41
C PRO A 149 -15.29 -17.19 -17.12
N GLU A 150 -14.65 -18.35 -17.05
CA GLU A 150 -13.43 -18.57 -17.84
C GLU A 150 -13.76 -18.41 -19.34
N PRO A 151 -13.04 -17.53 -20.07
CA PRO A 151 -13.28 -17.36 -21.47
C PRO A 151 -12.91 -18.65 -22.20
N MET A 152 -13.85 -19.19 -23.00
CA MET A 152 -13.67 -20.43 -23.78
C MET A 152 -12.59 -20.32 -24.87
N SER A 153 -12.03 -19.14 -25.07
CA SER A 153 -11.00 -18.87 -26.07
C SER A 153 -10.01 -17.85 -25.57
N LYS A 154 -8.73 -18.09 -25.82
CA LYS A 154 -7.65 -17.12 -25.56
C LYS A 154 -7.58 -16.00 -26.61
N LYS A 155 -8.47 -15.99 -27.61
CA LYS A 155 -8.54 -14.91 -28.62
C LYS A 155 -9.11 -13.66 -27.96
N GLY A 156 -8.28 -12.65 -27.79
CA GLY A 156 -8.63 -11.35 -27.26
C GLY A 156 -8.04 -10.23 -28.12
N LEU A 157 -8.58 -9.03 -27.97
CA LEU A 157 -8.10 -7.82 -28.62
C LEU A 157 -7.95 -6.70 -27.59
N LEU A 158 -6.90 -5.92 -27.74
CA LEU A 158 -6.85 -4.58 -27.18
C LEU A 158 -7.58 -3.65 -28.14
N ILE A 159 -8.60 -2.95 -27.65
CA ILE A 159 -9.44 -2.09 -28.48
C ILE A 159 -9.41 -0.64 -28.01
N GLN A 160 -9.72 0.25 -28.95
CA GLN A 160 -10.01 1.66 -28.69
C GLN A 160 -11.53 1.90 -28.72
N LEU A 161 -11.98 3.05 -28.19
CA LEU A 161 -13.40 3.38 -28.07
C LEU A 161 -14.18 3.34 -29.41
N ASP A 162 -13.53 3.66 -30.51
CA ASP A 162 -14.10 3.70 -31.86
C ASP A 162 -14.10 2.32 -32.58
N MET A 163 -13.43 1.31 -32.03
CA MET A 163 -13.28 -0.02 -32.64
C MET A 163 -14.30 -1.06 -32.14
N LEU A 164 -15.35 -0.64 -31.47
CA LEU A 164 -16.35 -1.54 -30.88
C LEU A 164 -16.98 -2.47 -31.91
N GLY A 165 -17.38 -1.93 -33.07
CA GLY A 165 -18.01 -2.69 -34.14
C GLY A 165 -17.12 -3.80 -34.69
N ASP A 166 -15.86 -3.51 -34.92
CA ASP A 166 -14.89 -4.46 -35.45
C ASP A 166 -14.64 -5.62 -34.48
N ALA A 167 -14.47 -5.31 -33.22
CA ALA A 167 -14.26 -6.32 -32.17
C ALA A 167 -15.47 -7.25 -32.01
N LEU A 168 -16.69 -6.71 -32.09
CA LEU A 168 -17.92 -7.52 -32.05
C LEU A 168 -18.06 -8.42 -33.29
N ASN A 169 -17.71 -7.92 -34.45
CA ASN A 169 -17.75 -8.67 -35.72
C ASN A 169 -16.72 -9.82 -35.78
N LEU A 170 -15.54 -9.61 -35.14
CA LEU A 170 -14.50 -10.65 -35.04
C LEU A 170 -14.87 -11.79 -34.08
N GLY A 171 -15.94 -11.64 -33.31
CA GLY A 171 -16.42 -12.66 -32.38
C GLY A 171 -15.44 -13.00 -31.26
N VAL A 172 -14.68 -12.01 -30.81
CA VAL A 172 -13.75 -12.18 -29.66
C VAL A 172 -14.52 -12.61 -28.42
N LYS A 173 -13.85 -13.33 -27.50
CA LYS A 173 -14.44 -13.77 -26.24
C LYS A 173 -13.88 -12.98 -25.04
N HIS A 174 -12.85 -12.22 -25.30
CA HIS A 174 -12.17 -11.41 -24.30
C HIS A 174 -11.62 -10.16 -24.97
N THR A 175 -11.71 -9.04 -24.30
CA THR A 175 -11.13 -7.77 -24.75
C THR A 175 -10.42 -7.05 -23.62
N THR A 176 -9.41 -6.26 -24.00
CA THR A 176 -8.72 -5.37 -23.08
C THR A 176 -8.97 -3.93 -23.51
N VAL A 177 -9.22 -3.05 -22.56
CA VAL A 177 -9.42 -1.62 -22.79
C VAL A 177 -8.48 -0.81 -21.93
N ASN A 178 -7.87 0.22 -22.50
CA ASN A 178 -7.08 1.20 -21.77
C ASN A 178 -7.99 2.28 -21.23
N ILE A 179 -7.97 2.50 -19.93
CA ILE A 179 -8.72 3.57 -19.27
C ILE A 179 -7.72 4.61 -18.76
N PRO A 180 -7.67 5.81 -19.36
CA PRO A 180 -6.74 6.85 -18.97
C PRO A 180 -7.19 7.52 -17.67
N TYR A 181 -6.74 6.99 -16.55
CA TYR A 181 -7.06 7.47 -15.20
C TYR A 181 -6.97 8.99 -15.07
N HIS A 182 -5.87 9.58 -15.56
CA HIS A 182 -5.60 11.01 -15.52
C HIS A 182 -6.60 11.86 -16.32
N GLN A 183 -7.35 11.28 -17.25
CA GLN A 183 -8.41 11.94 -18.03
C GLN A 183 -9.79 11.76 -17.43
N LEU A 184 -9.94 10.79 -16.53
CA LEU A 184 -11.19 10.56 -15.82
C LEU A 184 -11.38 11.54 -14.66
N VAL A 185 -10.30 12.05 -14.07
CA VAL A 185 -10.37 13.02 -12.97
C VAL A 185 -10.71 14.40 -13.52
N GLY A 186 -11.61 15.10 -12.83
CA GLY A 186 -12.14 16.39 -13.26
C GLY A 186 -13.40 16.28 -14.11
N GLY A 187 -14.08 17.42 -14.31
CA GLY A 187 -15.31 17.47 -15.10
C GLY A 187 -16.57 17.64 -14.26
N ASN A 188 -17.70 17.19 -14.81
CA ASN A 188 -19.05 17.54 -14.34
C ASN A 188 -19.79 16.43 -13.57
N LEU A 189 -19.27 15.19 -13.58
CA LEU A 189 -19.87 14.07 -12.87
C LEU A 189 -19.38 14.06 -11.42
N LYS A 190 -20.30 14.27 -10.48
CA LYS A 190 -20.00 14.28 -9.04
C LYS A 190 -20.13 12.90 -8.44
N TYR A 191 -19.14 12.49 -7.67
CA TYR A 191 -19.12 11.26 -6.87
C TYR A 191 -18.78 11.58 -5.42
N LYS A 192 -19.58 11.07 -4.49
CA LYS A 192 -19.32 11.22 -3.05
C LYS A 192 -18.61 9.98 -2.53
N TYR A 193 -17.45 10.16 -1.94
CA TYR A 193 -16.66 9.09 -1.34
C TYR A 193 -15.99 9.60 -0.07
N ASN A 194 -16.11 8.86 1.02
CA ASN A 194 -15.52 9.18 2.33
C ASN A 194 -15.73 10.64 2.78
N GLY A 195 -16.99 11.13 2.71
CA GLY A 195 -17.35 12.49 3.10
C GLY A 195 -16.88 13.61 2.15
N LYS A 196 -16.08 13.30 1.13
CA LYS A 196 -15.59 14.24 0.12
C LYS A 196 -16.36 14.09 -1.20
N THR A 197 -16.35 15.13 -2.01
CA THR A 197 -16.92 15.10 -3.37
C THR A 197 -15.81 15.17 -4.39
N TYR A 198 -15.77 14.17 -5.26
CA TYR A 198 -14.84 14.08 -6.40
C TYR A 198 -15.60 14.40 -7.68
N ASN A 199 -14.90 15.01 -8.64
CA ASN A 199 -15.47 15.33 -9.95
C ASN A 199 -14.79 14.45 -10.99
N PHE A 200 -15.59 13.83 -11.85
CA PHE A 200 -15.11 12.97 -12.92
C PHE A 200 -15.61 13.45 -14.29
N ASN A 201 -14.91 13.04 -15.35
CA ASN A 201 -15.24 13.35 -16.73
C ASN A 201 -16.42 12.48 -17.20
N GLY A 202 -17.63 13.00 -17.03
CA GLY A 202 -18.86 12.27 -17.31
C GLY A 202 -19.03 11.87 -18.77
N ASP A 203 -18.48 12.63 -19.72
CA ASP A 203 -18.61 12.31 -21.14
C ASP A 203 -17.69 11.12 -21.52
N LEU A 204 -16.44 11.16 -21.10
CA LEU A 204 -15.52 10.03 -21.30
C LEU A 204 -16.02 8.76 -20.61
N ILE A 205 -16.59 8.88 -19.42
CA ILE A 205 -17.18 7.75 -18.68
C ILE A 205 -18.35 7.13 -19.46
N LYS A 206 -19.24 7.93 -20.05
CA LYS A 206 -20.34 7.42 -20.89
C LYS A 206 -19.85 6.63 -22.09
N ASP A 207 -18.75 7.04 -22.70
CA ASP A 207 -18.17 6.31 -23.83
C ASP A 207 -17.64 4.94 -23.40
N TYR A 208 -16.96 4.87 -22.25
CA TYR A 208 -16.55 3.59 -21.66
C TYR A 208 -17.74 2.73 -21.25
N ASP A 209 -18.77 3.30 -20.63
CA ASP A 209 -20.00 2.57 -20.27
C ASP A 209 -20.64 1.92 -21.49
N LYS A 210 -20.80 2.68 -22.56
CA LYS A 210 -21.39 2.18 -23.82
C LYS A 210 -20.58 1.00 -24.36
N MET A 211 -19.27 1.12 -24.38
CA MET A 211 -18.37 0.09 -24.88
C MET A 211 -18.39 -1.16 -24.00
N ILE A 212 -18.18 -1.01 -22.70
CA ILE A 212 -18.11 -2.12 -21.74
C ILE A 212 -19.46 -2.85 -21.68
N SER A 213 -20.58 -2.11 -21.62
CA SER A 213 -21.92 -2.69 -21.62
C SER A 213 -22.21 -3.48 -22.88
N ALA A 214 -21.77 -3.00 -24.05
CA ALA A 214 -21.96 -3.72 -25.32
C ALA A 214 -21.20 -5.06 -25.37
N PHE A 215 -20.01 -5.13 -24.79
CA PHE A 215 -19.24 -6.36 -24.66
C PHE A 215 -19.85 -7.31 -23.63
N SER A 216 -20.15 -6.78 -22.43
CA SER A 216 -20.73 -7.57 -21.34
C SER A 216 -22.08 -8.18 -21.73
N ALA A 217 -22.94 -7.45 -22.46
CA ALA A 217 -24.20 -7.96 -22.97
C ALA A 217 -24.05 -9.16 -23.94
N LYS A 218 -22.86 -9.37 -24.49
CA LYS A 218 -22.53 -10.52 -25.37
C LYS A 218 -21.69 -11.58 -24.64
N GLY A 219 -21.52 -11.48 -23.35
CA GLY A 219 -20.71 -12.40 -22.54
C GLY A 219 -19.22 -12.31 -22.85
N ILE A 220 -18.74 -11.17 -23.38
CA ILE A 220 -17.33 -10.91 -23.65
C ILE A 220 -16.71 -10.34 -22.38
N VAL A 221 -15.66 -10.98 -21.87
CA VAL A 221 -14.92 -10.52 -20.70
C VAL A 221 -14.10 -9.28 -21.06
N VAL A 222 -14.23 -8.22 -20.26
CA VAL A 222 -13.48 -6.98 -20.43
C VAL A 222 -12.44 -6.83 -19.33
N THR A 223 -11.18 -6.73 -19.71
CA THR A 223 -10.07 -6.39 -18.80
C THR A 223 -9.74 -4.90 -18.95
N ALA A 224 -9.91 -4.12 -17.90
CA ALA A 224 -9.56 -2.71 -17.87
C ALA A 224 -8.11 -2.52 -17.42
N ILE A 225 -7.30 -1.82 -18.22
CA ILE A 225 -5.95 -1.39 -17.86
C ILE A 225 -6.02 0.10 -17.50
N LEU A 226 -5.74 0.42 -16.26
CA LEU A 226 -5.70 1.80 -15.79
C LEU A 226 -4.33 2.41 -16.10
N LEU A 227 -4.32 3.51 -16.86
CA LEU A 227 -3.12 4.21 -17.29
C LEU A 227 -3.09 5.62 -16.71
N ASN A 228 -2.10 5.92 -15.88
CA ASN A 228 -1.92 7.25 -15.28
C ASN A 228 -0.91 8.08 -16.10
N GLY A 229 -1.38 8.82 -17.09
CA GLY A 229 -0.56 9.81 -17.81
C GLY A 229 -0.40 11.09 -16.98
N TRP A 230 0.47 11.99 -17.46
CA TRP A 230 0.68 13.27 -16.78
C TRP A 230 -0.54 14.19 -16.89
N ASN A 231 -0.91 14.84 -15.79
CA ASN A 231 -1.99 15.82 -15.74
C ASN A 231 -1.58 17.03 -14.88
N ASP A 232 -1.29 18.15 -15.51
CA ASP A 232 -0.86 19.38 -14.83
C ASP A 232 -1.96 20.01 -13.97
N SER A 233 -3.24 19.73 -14.27
CA SER A 233 -4.39 20.26 -13.53
C SER A 233 -4.68 19.49 -12.24
N TYR A 234 -4.15 18.28 -12.10
CA TYR A 234 -4.37 17.38 -10.96
C TYR A 234 -3.04 16.80 -10.49
N PRO A 235 -2.16 17.63 -9.91
CA PRO A 235 -0.83 17.20 -9.49
C PRO A 235 -0.84 16.10 -8.43
N GLU A 236 -1.93 15.98 -7.66
CA GLU A 236 -2.12 14.90 -6.66
C GLU A 236 -2.17 13.50 -7.26
N LEU A 237 -2.35 13.36 -8.58
CA LEU A 237 -2.29 12.05 -9.26
C LEU A 237 -0.85 11.51 -9.37
N HIS A 238 0.14 12.35 -9.08
CA HIS A 238 1.56 12.05 -9.19
C HIS A 238 2.25 12.17 -7.83
N GLU A 239 3.28 11.38 -7.63
CA GLU A 239 4.09 11.45 -6.43
C GLU A 239 4.67 12.87 -6.24
N ALA A 240 4.68 13.35 -4.99
CA ALA A 240 5.15 14.70 -4.67
C ALA A 240 6.60 14.89 -5.11
N GLY A 241 6.86 15.98 -5.83
CA GLY A 241 8.18 16.30 -6.36
C GLY A 241 8.54 15.55 -7.66
N LEU A 242 7.68 14.69 -8.18
CA LEU A 242 7.89 14.07 -9.47
C LEU A 242 7.75 15.13 -10.58
N ALA A 243 8.71 15.15 -11.50
CA ALA A 243 8.65 16.02 -12.69
C ALA A 243 8.16 15.22 -13.91
N LYS A 244 7.43 15.91 -14.79
CA LYS A 244 7.07 15.36 -16.09
C LYS A 244 8.34 15.02 -16.88
N ARG A 245 8.38 13.80 -17.42
CA ARG A 245 9.48 13.32 -18.27
C ARG A 245 9.03 13.24 -19.72
N THR A 246 9.87 13.69 -20.63
CA THR A 246 9.54 13.68 -22.07
C THR A 246 9.46 12.27 -22.66
N GLU A 247 10.21 11.33 -22.07
CA GLU A 247 10.26 9.92 -22.48
C GLU A 247 9.24 9.02 -21.77
N ALA A 248 8.49 9.53 -20.77
CA ALA A 248 7.51 8.75 -20.03
C ALA A 248 6.08 9.11 -20.48
N PHE A 249 5.33 8.09 -20.91
CA PHE A 249 3.92 8.22 -21.25
C PHE A 249 3.02 8.03 -20.02
N TYR A 250 3.43 7.16 -19.10
CA TYR A 250 2.64 6.80 -17.92
C TYR A 250 3.50 6.78 -16.67
N TYR A 251 2.85 7.01 -15.54
CA TYR A 251 3.43 7.14 -14.21
C TYR A 251 2.71 6.19 -13.23
N GLY A 252 3.35 5.88 -12.12
CA GLY A 252 2.71 5.19 -11.02
C GLY A 252 1.53 6.01 -10.45
N PHE A 253 0.58 5.32 -9.84
CA PHE A 253 -0.47 6.00 -9.07
C PHE A 253 0.13 6.58 -7.79
N ASN A 254 -0.30 7.78 -7.43
CA ASN A 254 0.16 8.37 -6.19
C ASN A 254 -0.53 7.70 -4.99
N VAL A 255 0.26 6.91 -4.28
CA VAL A 255 -0.11 6.30 -2.99
C VAL A 255 0.82 6.74 -1.86
N SER A 256 1.68 7.73 -2.12
CA SER A 256 2.66 8.25 -1.17
C SER A 256 2.17 9.49 -0.41
N THR A 257 1.02 10.04 -0.78
CA THR A 257 0.36 11.14 -0.07
C THR A 257 -1.10 10.79 0.23
N GLU A 258 -1.63 11.31 1.33
CA GLU A 258 -3.03 11.12 1.69
C GLU A 258 -3.97 11.52 0.56
N GLN A 259 -3.80 12.72 -0.01
CA GLN A 259 -4.66 13.23 -1.07
C GLN A 259 -4.62 12.36 -2.33
N GLY A 260 -3.43 11.92 -2.77
CA GLY A 260 -3.28 11.05 -3.93
C GLY A 260 -3.91 9.68 -3.72
N TYR A 261 -3.68 9.10 -2.55
CA TYR A 261 -4.25 7.83 -2.15
C TYR A 261 -5.80 7.88 -2.11
N GLU A 262 -6.37 8.91 -1.48
CA GLU A 262 -7.82 9.11 -1.40
C GLU A 262 -8.47 9.33 -2.76
N THR A 263 -7.84 10.14 -3.63
CA THR A 263 -8.33 10.36 -5.01
C THR A 263 -8.32 9.07 -5.81
N THR A 264 -7.25 8.28 -5.70
CA THR A 264 -7.14 6.97 -6.35
C THR A 264 -8.21 6.00 -5.85
N ARG A 265 -8.42 5.92 -4.54
CA ARG A 265 -9.47 5.08 -3.95
C ARG A 265 -10.86 5.50 -4.40
N ALA A 266 -11.16 6.80 -4.40
CA ALA A 266 -12.45 7.31 -4.83
C ALA A 266 -12.76 6.92 -6.28
N LEU A 267 -11.79 7.03 -7.19
CA LEU A 267 -11.99 6.61 -8.57
C LEU A 267 -12.15 5.10 -8.71
N LEU A 268 -11.33 4.30 -8.02
CA LEU A 268 -11.45 2.84 -8.06
C LEU A 268 -12.80 2.37 -7.49
N SER A 269 -13.28 2.99 -6.40
CA SER A 269 -14.61 2.72 -5.84
C SER A 269 -15.71 3.07 -6.83
N PHE A 270 -15.63 4.25 -7.46
CA PHE A 270 -16.57 4.67 -8.49
C PHE A 270 -16.62 3.68 -9.66
N MET A 271 -15.48 3.22 -10.12
CA MET A 271 -15.40 2.27 -11.23
C MET A 271 -15.94 0.89 -10.84
N ALA A 272 -15.71 0.45 -9.61
CA ALA A 272 -16.18 -0.84 -9.11
C ALA A 272 -17.70 -0.88 -8.87
N GLU A 273 -18.31 0.26 -8.59
CA GLU A 273 -19.75 0.38 -8.41
C GLU A 273 -20.53 0.48 -9.73
N ARG A 274 -19.83 0.79 -10.82
CA ARG A 274 -20.41 1.05 -12.13
C ARG A 274 -20.34 -0.13 -13.07
#